data_105f6de0245bfd0c3283cbd880f28ec0
#
_entry.id   105f6de0245bfd0c3283cbd880f28ec0
#
_cell.length_a   1.000
_cell.length_b   1.000
_cell.length_c   1.000
_cell.angle_alpha   90.00
_cell.angle_beta   90.00
_cell.angle_gamma   90.00
#
_symmetry.space_group_name_H-M   'P 1'
#
loop_
_entity.id
_entity.type
_entity.pdbx_description
1 polymer ?
#
loop_
_entity_poly.entity_id
_entity_poly.type
_entity_poly.pdbx_seq_one_letter_code
_entity_poly.pdbx_strand_id
1 'polypeptide(L)'
;MRELSWQVLTRKYPAPYVVAGWLPPEDAAAGLGKRRRSLLERLARALPLSGDYAIAEIIERDGAYIQCGLASASDAAELADAVSAIDTGSRSAWARHWRFRFDEAAAIAIESALGRPDPGKTLPQAADNPG
;
A
#
# COMPACT_ATOMS: atom_id res chain seq x y z
N MET A 1 15.16 -3.72 2.15
CA MET A 1 13.77 -3.35 2.42
C MET A 1 13.41 -3.69 3.86
N ARG A 2 12.84 -2.75 4.59
CA ARG A 2 12.46 -2.99 5.98
C ARG A 2 11.22 -2.17 6.32
N GLU A 3 10.25 -2.81 6.97
CA GLU A 3 9.07 -2.13 7.46
C GLU A 3 9.40 -1.45 8.80
N LEU A 4 9.14 -0.15 8.88
CA LEU A 4 9.38 0.66 10.07
C LEU A 4 8.04 1.17 10.59
N SER A 5 8.02 1.68 11.83
CA SER A 5 6.88 2.47 12.26
C SER A 5 6.90 3.82 11.54
N TRP A 6 5.73 4.46 11.46
CA TRP A 6 5.62 5.76 10.80
C TRP A 6 6.57 6.78 11.43
N GLN A 7 6.64 6.80 12.75
CA GLN A 7 7.51 7.73 13.47
C GLN A 7 8.98 7.50 13.15
N VAL A 8 9.40 6.26 13.09
CA VAL A 8 10.79 5.94 12.78
C VAL A 8 11.11 6.30 11.33
N LEU A 9 10.20 6.00 10.42
CA LEU A 9 10.42 6.34 9.00
C LEU A 9 10.56 7.85 8.80
N THR A 10 9.65 8.63 9.39
CA THR A 10 9.66 10.09 9.19
C THR A 10 10.82 10.76 9.91
N ARG A 11 11.36 10.13 10.95
CA ARG A 11 12.57 10.62 11.59
C ARG A 11 13.80 10.38 10.73
N LYS A 12 13.85 9.20 10.11
CA LYS A 12 14.97 8.83 9.25
C LYS A 12 14.88 9.50 7.88
N TYR A 13 13.66 9.67 7.38
CA TYR A 13 13.39 10.30 6.07
C TYR A 13 12.34 11.38 6.29
N PRO A 14 12.76 12.65 6.56
CA PRO A 14 11.80 13.71 6.93
C PRO A 14 10.75 14.02 5.86
N ALA A 15 11.00 13.66 4.62
CA ALA A 15 10.07 13.89 3.52
C ALA A 15 9.88 12.61 2.71
N PRO A 16 9.25 11.58 3.28
CA PRO A 16 9.04 10.33 2.56
C PRO A 16 8.07 10.53 1.41
N TYR A 17 8.17 9.67 0.41
CA TYR A 17 7.17 9.63 -0.66
C TYR A 17 5.96 8.88 -0.15
N VAL A 18 4.75 9.40 -0.39
CA VAL A 18 3.54 8.87 0.21
C VAL A 18 2.57 8.40 -0.87
N VAL A 19 2.16 7.15 -0.76
CA VAL A 19 1.06 6.57 -1.54
C VAL A 19 -0.09 6.36 -0.56
N ALA A 20 -1.23 7.02 -0.79
CA ALA A 20 -2.33 7.07 0.18
C ALA A 20 -3.59 6.46 -0.40
N GLY A 21 -4.17 5.52 0.32
CA GLY A 21 -5.49 4.97 0.02
C GLY A 21 -6.55 5.67 0.86
N TRP A 22 -7.47 6.36 0.21
CA TRP A 22 -8.59 7.01 0.88
C TRP A 22 -9.63 5.96 1.24
N LEU A 23 -9.96 5.88 2.52
CA LEU A 23 -10.94 4.92 3.01
C LEU A 23 -12.32 5.57 2.97
N PRO A 24 -13.28 5.02 2.21
CA PRO A 24 -14.62 5.59 2.18
C PRO A 24 -15.23 5.65 3.57
N PRO A 25 -16.06 6.67 3.87
CA PRO A 25 -16.64 6.84 5.19
C PRO A 25 -17.42 5.61 5.67
N GLU A 26 -18.16 4.96 4.79
CA GLU A 26 -18.92 3.78 5.15
C GLU A 26 -18.01 2.62 5.55
N ASP A 27 -16.86 2.50 4.90
CA ASP A 27 -15.89 1.45 5.23
C ASP A 27 -15.19 1.78 6.55
N ALA A 28 -14.88 3.05 6.79
CA ALA A 28 -14.30 3.48 8.06
C ALA A 28 -15.28 3.22 9.19
N ALA A 29 -16.56 3.55 8.99
CA ALA A 29 -17.60 3.33 9.98
C ALA A 29 -17.81 1.84 10.25
N ALA A 30 -17.58 0.99 9.27
CA ALA A 30 -17.68 -0.45 9.42
C ALA A 30 -16.45 -1.07 10.10
N GLY A 31 -15.45 -0.26 10.46
CA GLY A 31 -14.27 -0.73 11.16
C GLY A 31 -13.27 -1.46 10.27
N LEU A 32 -13.24 -1.14 8.98
CA LEU A 32 -12.39 -1.87 8.02
C LEU A 32 -10.97 -1.32 7.92
N GLY A 33 -10.64 -0.27 8.67
CA GLY A 33 -9.31 0.35 8.59
C GLY A 33 -8.17 -0.63 8.84
N LYS A 34 -8.26 -1.43 9.88
CA LYS A 34 -7.22 -2.41 10.21
C LYS A 34 -7.03 -3.44 9.11
N ARG A 35 -8.12 -3.91 8.53
CA ARG A 35 -8.05 -4.92 7.46
C ARG A 35 -7.39 -4.34 6.22
N ARG A 36 -7.75 -3.10 5.86
CA ARG A 36 -7.15 -2.42 4.71
C ARG A 36 -5.67 -2.16 4.97
N ARG A 37 -5.31 -1.77 6.18
CA ARG A 37 -3.92 -1.59 6.56
C ARG A 37 -3.13 -2.89 6.42
N SER A 38 -3.66 -4.00 6.95
CA SER A 38 -3.00 -5.30 6.85
C SER A 38 -2.82 -5.73 5.41
N LEU A 39 -3.82 -5.44 4.57
CA LEU A 39 -3.76 -5.78 3.17
C LEU A 39 -2.65 -5.00 2.45
N LEU A 40 -2.53 -3.71 2.74
CA LEU A 40 -1.48 -2.89 2.16
C LEU A 40 -0.10 -3.35 2.63
N GLU A 41 0.01 -3.76 3.89
CA GLU A 41 1.26 -4.33 4.40
C GLU A 41 1.66 -5.60 3.65
N ARG A 42 0.68 -6.47 3.40
CA ARG A 42 0.95 -7.69 2.62
C ARG A 42 1.40 -7.36 1.21
N LEU A 43 0.78 -6.38 0.58
CA LEU A 43 1.16 -5.96 -0.77
C LEU A 43 2.58 -5.41 -0.78
N ALA A 44 2.90 -4.53 0.17
CA ALA A 44 4.24 -3.95 0.24
C ALA A 44 5.31 -5.02 0.41
N ARG A 45 5.03 -6.05 1.22
CA ARG A 45 5.97 -7.16 1.40
C ARG A 45 6.12 -8.01 0.15
N ALA A 46 5.09 -8.05 -0.69
CA ALA A 46 5.14 -8.84 -1.92
C ALA A 46 5.83 -8.12 -3.08
N LEU A 47 5.96 -6.81 -3.00
CA LEU A 47 6.59 -6.02 -4.06
C LEU A 47 8.11 -6.00 -3.90
N PRO A 48 8.85 -5.83 -5.01
CA PRO A 48 10.32 -5.78 -4.95
C PRO A 48 10.81 -4.40 -4.53
N LEU A 49 10.39 -3.95 -3.36
CA LEU A 49 10.83 -2.66 -2.81
C LEU A 49 12.28 -2.80 -2.31
N SER A 50 13.08 -1.77 -2.51
CA SER A 50 14.49 -1.80 -2.16
C SER A 50 14.81 -1.06 -0.87
N GLY A 51 13.98 -0.11 -0.46
CA GLY A 51 14.25 0.73 0.70
C GLY A 51 13.28 0.49 1.86
N ASP A 52 13.44 1.30 2.89
CA ASP A 52 12.55 1.26 4.04
C ASP A 52 11.17 1.80 3.69
N TYR A 53 10.16 1.35 4.40
CA TYR A 53 8.80 1.86 4.24
C TYR A 53 8.05 1.74 5.56
N ALA A 54 6.95 2.47 5.69
CA ALA A 54 6.05 2.37 6.84
C ALA A 54 4.62 2.54 6.38
N ILE A 55 3.70 1.90 7.09
CA ILE A 55 2.27 1.99 6.77
C ILE A 55 1.54 2.45 8.02
N ALA A 56 0.64 3.41 7.85
CA ALA A 56 -0.12 3.97 8.95
C ALA A 56 -1.56 4.25 8.54
N GLU A 57 -2.45 4.13 9.49
CA GLU A 57 -3.82 4.60 9.35
C GLU A 57 -3.87 6.02 9.91
N ILE A 58 -4.23 6.99 9.07
CA ILE A 58 -4.27 8.40 9.43
C ILE A 58 -5.71 8.88 9.34
N ILE A 59 -6.22 9.44 10.42
CA ILE A 59 -7.57 9.98 10.44
C ILE A 59 -7.46 11.49 10.46
N GLU A 60 -8.08 12.13 9.47
CA GLU A 60 -8.05 13.57 9.32
C GLU A 60 -9.49 14.08 9.15
N ARG A 61 -9.61 15.40 9.08
CA ARG A 61 -10.91 16.05 8.98
C ARG A 61 -11.66 15.62 7.73
N ASP A 62 -10.97 15.42 6.63
CA ASP A 62 -11.57 15.05 5.35
C ASP A 62 -11.71 13.54 5.15
N GLY A 63 -11.32 12.73 6.13
CA GLY A 63 -11.49 11.30 6.04
C GLY A 63 -10.33 10.51 6.60
N ALA A 64 -10.40 9.20 6.43
CA ALA A 64 -9.36 8.29 6.88
C ALA A 64 -8.52 7.85 5.69
N TYR A 65 -7.23 7.67 5.93
CA TYR A 65 -6.28 7.24 4.91
C TYR A 65 -5.47 6.06 5.43
N ILE A 66 -5.31 5.06 4.58
CA ILE A 66 -4.32 4.01 4.81
C ILE A 66 -3.16 4.38 3.89
N GLN A 67 -2.04 4.79 4.45
CA GLN A 67 -0.98 5.31 3.61
C GLN A 67 0.36 4.66 3.89
N CYS A 68 1.16 4.58 2.85
CA CYS A 68 2.49 4.04 2.89
C CYS A 68 3.49 5.15 2.59
N GLY A 69 4.45 5.35 3.50
CA GLY A 69 5.58 6.22 3.26
C GLY A 69 6.75 5.38 2.79
N LEU A 70 7.45 5.84 1.77
CA LEU A 70 8.54 5.10 1.17
C LEU A 70 9.78 5.98 1.07
N ALA A 71 10.93 5.36 1.25
CA ALA A 71 12.20 6.08 1.29
C ALA A 71 12.63 6.58 -0.09
N SER A 72 12.21 5.92 -1.16
CA SER A 72 12.66 6.27 -2.50
C SER A 72 11.49 6.48 -3.45
N ALA A 73 11.71 7.32 -4.46
CA ALA A 73 10.70 7.59 -5.48
C ALA A 73 10.40 6.35 -6.31
N SER A 74 11.40 5.50 -6.57
CA SER A 74 11.17 4.30 -7.37
C SER A 74 10.31 3.28 -6.64
N ASP A 75 10.51 3.12 -5.33
CA ASP A 75 9.66 2.24 -4.53
C ASP A 75 8.23 2.77 -4.50
N ALA A 76 8.07 4.09 -4.36
CA ALA A 76 6.75 4.71 -4.35
C ALA A 76 6.04 4.50 -5.69
N ALA A 77 6.75 4.65 -6.80
CA ALA A 77 6.18 4.40 -8.12
C ALA A 77 5.75 2.94 -8.28
N GLU A 78 6.55 2.02 -7.75
CA GLU A 78 6.23 0.59 -7.77
C GLU A 78 4.92 0.32 -7.04
N LEU A 79 4.78 0.85 -5.83
CA LEU A 79 3.56 0.66 -5.05
C LEU A 79 2.38 1.37 -5.71
N ALA A 80 2.57 2.61 -6.17
CA ALA A 80 1.51 3.38 -6.81
C ALA A 80 0.96 2.64 -8.04
N ASP A 81 1.84 2.04 -8.83
CA ASP A 81 1.44 1.28 -9.99
C ASP A 81 0.63 0.04 -9.59
N ALA A 82 1.06 -0.64 -8.54
CA ALA A 82 0.39 -1.85 -8.08
C ALA A 82 -1.03 -1.60 -7.60
N VAL A 83 -1.34 -0.40 -7.09
CA VAL A 83 -2.68 -0.05 -6.62
C VAL A 83 -3.40 0.89 -7.58
N SER A 84 -2.83 1.14 -8.75
CA SER A 84 -3.38 2.05 -9.76
C SER A 84 -3.63 3.45 -9.19
N ALA A 85 -2.70 3.93 -8.38
CA ALA A 85 -2.83 5.25 -7.76
C ALA A 85 -2.58 6.34 -8.80
N ILE A 86 -3.23 7.48 -8.58
CA ILE A 86 -3.12 8.64 -9.45
C ILE A 86 -2.09 9.59 -8.86
N ASP A 87 -1.17 10.07 -9.68
CA ASP A 87 -0.19 11.08 -9.29
C ASP A 87 -0.92 12.40 -9.06
N THR A 88 -0.80 12.96 -7.85
CA THR A 88 -1.50 14.19 -7.50
C THR A 88 -0.80 15.43 -8.01
N GLY A 89 0.43 15.30 -8.49
CA GLY A 89 1.26 16.45 -8.88
C GLY A 89 1.91 17.17 -7.73
N SER A 90 1.56 16.83 -6.49
CA SER A 90 2.14 17.49 -5.33
C SER A 90 3.53 16.95 -5.04
N ARG A 91 4.43 17.83 -4.63
CA ARG A 91 5.83 17.49 -4.32
C ARG A 91 6.27 18.06 -2.98
N SER A 92 5.32 18.52 -2.16
CA SER A 92 5.66 19.05 -0.85
C SER A 92 5.99 17.91 0.12
N ALA A 93 6.75 18.24 1.16
CA ALA A 93 7.32 17.26 2.06
C ALA A 93 6.29 16.33 2.73
N TRP A 94 5.09 16.84 2.95
CA TRP A 94 4.05 16.06 3.63
C TRP A 94 2.87 15.77 2.72
N ALA A 95 3.08 15.84 1.42
CA ALA A 95 2.01 15.60 0.46
C ALA A 95 1.71 14.12 0.33
N ARG A 96 0.50 13.84 -0.07
CA ARG A 96 0.14 12.53 -0.57
C ARG A 96 0.40 12.55 -2.07
N HIS A 97 1.56 12.06 -2.45
CA HIS A 97 2.06 12.16 -3.83
C HIS A 97 1.23 11.35 -4.81
N TRP A 98 0.72 10.20 -4.35
CA TRP A 98 -0.17 9.35 -5.13
C TRP A 98 -1.36 9.00 -4.27
N ARG A 99 -2.55 8.95 -4.88
CA ARG A 99 -3.78 8.62 -4.18
C ARG A 99 -4.56 7.56 -4.93
N PHE A 100 -5.25 6.72 -4.19
CA PHE A 100 -6.23 5.80 -4.75
C PHE A 100 -7.39 5.68 -3.76
N ARG A 101 -8.55 5.28 -4.30
CA ARG A 101 -9.72 5.01 -3.45
C ARG A 101 -9.58 3.60 -2.92
N PHE A 102 -9.41 3.46 -1.62
CA PHE A 102 -9.21 2.15 -1.00
C PHE A 102 -10.57 1.62 -0.53
N ASP A 103 -11.44 1.37 -1.49
CA ASP A 103 -12.75 0.78 -1.24
C ASP A 103 -12.67 -0.74 -1.38
N GLU A 104 -13.83 -1.39 -1.32
CA GLU A 104 -13.87 -2.85 -1.41
C GLU A 104 -13.36 -3.35 -2.76
N ALA A 105 -13.65 -2.66 -3.84
CA ALA A 105 -13.19 -3.06 -5.16
C ALA A 105 -11.66 -3.07 -5.23
N ALA A 106 -11.02 -2.03 -4.67
CA ALA A 106 -9.57 -1.97 -4.60
C ALA A 106 -9.02 -3.09 -3.73
N ALA A 107 -9.66 -3.34 -2.58
CA ALA A 107 -9.23 -4.42 -1.69
C ALA A 107 -9.31 -5.78 -2.37
N ILE A 108 -10.39 -6.04 -3.08
CA ILE A 108 -10.55 -7.29 -3.82
C ILE A 108 -9.48 -7.43 -4.90
N ALA A 109 -9.19 -6.36 -5.62
CA ALA A 109 -8.16 -6.37 -6.66
C ALA A 109 -6.78 -6.70 -6.07
N ILE A 110 -6.45 -6.12 -4.92
CA ILE A 110 -5.18 -6.40 -4.26
C ILE A 110 -5.14 -7.85 -3.77
N GLU A 111 -6.21 -8.32 -3.15
CA GLU A 111 -6.28 -9.69 -2.67
C GLU A 111 -6.16 -10.68 -3.82
N SER A 112 -6.80 -10.41 -4.95
CA SER A 112 -6.68 -11.25 -6.13
C SER A 112 -5.25 -11.32 -6.64
N ALA A 113 -4.57 -10.18 -6.68
CA ALA A 113 -3.18 -10.13 -7.11
C ALA A 113 -2.28 -10.92 -6.17
N LEU A 114 -2.50 -10.79 -4.86
CA LEU A 114 -1.70 -11.51 -3.86
C LEU A 114 -1.99 -13.00 -3.87
N GLY A 115 -3.23 -13.40 -4.16
CA GLY A 115 -3.61 -14.80 -4.20
C GLY A 115 -3.19 -15.52 -5.46
N ARG A 116 -2.73 -14.79 -6.50
CA ARG A 116 -2.27 -15.42 -7.73
C ARG A 116 -0.88 -15.99 -7.56
N PRO A 117 -0.66 -17.22 -8.01
CA PRO A 117 0.70 -17.73 -8.04
C PRO A 117 1.54 -16.87 -8.98
N ASP A 118 2.74 -16.56 -8.56
CA ASP A 118 3.72 -15.97 -9.44
C ASP A 118 4.10 -17.04 -10.49
N PRO A 119 4.08 -16.72 -11.78
CA PRO A 119 4.46 -17.70 -12.79
C PRO A 119 5.83 -18.32 -12.55
N GLY A 120 6.77 -17.58 -11.97
CA GLY A 120 8.09 -18.10 -11.65
C GLY A 120 8.13 -18.96 -10.41
N LYS A 121 7.03 -18.97 -9.63
CA LYS A 121 6.90 -19.75 -8.41
C LYS A 121 5.76 -20.75 -8.50
N THR A 122 5.37 -21.10 -9.68
CA THR A 122 4.21 -21.96 -9.88
C THR A 122 4.30 -23.18 -8.99
N LEU A 123 3.25 -23.40 -8.24
CA LEU A 123 3.15 -24.56 -7.40
C LEU A 123 2.93 -25.75 -8.28
N PRO A 124 3.49 -26.80 -7.92
CA PRO A 124 3.22 -28.04 -8.62
C PRO A 124 1.77 -28.38 -8.53
N GLN A 125 1.30 -27.83 -8.56
CA GLN A 125 0.28 -27.65 -8.35
C GLN A 125 -0.43 -28.32 -8.45
N ALA A 126 -0.08 -28.55 -8.21
CA ALA A 126 -0.52 -28.80 -8.36
C ALA A 126 -1.05 -28.94 -8.68
N ALA A 127 -0.90 -28.89 -8.76
CA ALA A 127 -1.21 -29.03 -9.12
C ALA A 127 -1.53 -29.20 -9.54
N ASP A 128 -1.58 -29.18 -9.41
CA ASP A 128 -1.60 -29.28 -9.83
C ASP A 128 -1.63 -29.67 -10.12
N ASN A 129 -1.61 -29.89 -9.96
CA ASN A 129 -1.41 -30.29 -10.16
C ASN A 129 -1.42 -30.75 -10.46
N PRO A 130 -1.52 -31.14 -10.30
CA PRO A 130 -1.47 -31.52 -10.66
C PRO A 130 -1.26 -31.86 -10.85
N GLY A 131 -1.16 -32.00 -10.71
CA GLY A 131 -0.81 -31.97 -10.99
C GLY A 131 -0.54 -32.06 -11.00
#